data_56ed594b2d887a6b7700c19bafcbd76e
#
_entry.id   56ed594b2d887a6b7700c19bafcbd76e
#
_cell.length_a   1.000
_cell.length_b   1.000
_cell.length_c   1.000
_cell.angle_alpha   90.00
_cell.angle_beta   90.00
_cell.angle_gamma   90.00
#
_symmetry.space_group_name_H-M   'P 1'
#
loop_
_entity.id
_entity.type
_entity.pdbx_description
1 polymer ?
#
loop_
_entity_poly.entity_id
_entity_poly.type
_entity_poly.pdbx_seq_one_letter_code
_entity_poly.pdbx_strand_id
1 'polypeptide(L)'
;MTGFHSELGKLTEHAGEFTEHAEQARRIRDELRTALDASGDCWGSDEAGARFAELHLPGVERALRGLERLPDELAEMGTKLSETAETYRRTDEAAAERLDGIDAGPERE
;
A
#
# COMPACT_ATOMS: atom_id res chain seq x y z
N MET A 1 17.73 10.97 -19.66
CA MET A 1 16.61 10.11 -20.04
C MET A 1 16.71 8.70 -19.49
N THR A 2 17.86 8.08 -19.59
CA THR A 2 18.06 6.75 -19.03
C THR A 2 17.78 6.73 -17.52
N GLY A 3 18.20 7.76 -16.79
CA GLY A 3 17.94 7.87 -15.36
C GLY A 3 16.46 7.99 -15.04
N PHE A 4 15.71 8.71 -15.86
CA PHE A 4 14.28 8.87 -15.67
C PHE A 4 13.52 7.55 -15.88
N HIS A 5 13.86 6.80 -16.91
CA HIS A 5 13.28 5.47 -17.14
C HIS A 5 13.59 4.51 -16.02
N SER A 6 14.80 4.58 -15.48
CA SER A 6 15.22 3.77 -14.34
C SER A 6 14.40 4.12 -13.10
N GLU A 7 14.13 5.41 -12.87
CA GLU A 7 13.30 5.86 -11.75
C GLU A 7 11.86 5.40 -11.90
N LEU A 8 11.30 5.46 -13.11
CA LEU A 8 9.95 4.95 -13.38
C LEU A 8 9.86 3.45 -13.15
N GLY A 9 10.89 2.69 -13.56
CA GLY A 9 10.97 1.28 -13.32
C GLY A 9 10.94 0.95 -11.84
N LYS A 10 11.70 1.68 -11.04
CA LYS A 10 11.72 1.52 -9.60
C LYS A 10 10.37 1.87 -8.97
N LEU A 11 9.72 2.92 -9.45
CA LEU A 11 8.42 3.32 -8.95
C LEU A 11 7.37 2.23 -9.19
N THR A 12 7.38 1.64 -10.39
CA THR A 12 6.48 0.55 -10.73
C THR A 12 6.75 -0.68 -9.86
N GLU A 13 8.02 -0.99 -9.62
CA GLU A 13 8.43 -2.08 -8.75
C GLU A 13 7.94 -1.87 -7.32
N HIS A 14 8.12 -0.67 -6.79
CA HIS A 14 7.65 -0.34 -5.44
C HIS A 14 6.13 -0.37 -5.34
N ALA A 15 5.44 0.02 -6.40
CA ALA A 15 3.97 -0.09 -6.43
C ALA A 15 3.52 -1.54 -6.28
N GLY A 16 4.22 -2.47 -6.94
CA GLY A 16 3.97 -3.91 -6.80
C GLY A 16 4.24 -4.41 -5.38
N GLU A 17 5.26 -3.88 -4.74
CA GLU A 17 5.58 -4.21 -3.35
C GLU A 17 4.45 -3.82 -2.40
N PHE A 18 3.78 -2.69 -2.64
CA PHE A 18 2.63 -2.29 -1.84
C PHE A 18 1.50 -3.30 -1.89
N THR A 19 1.28 -3.91 -3.07
CA THR A 19 0.29 -4.98 -3.21
C THR A 19 0.67 -6.20 -2.38
N GLU A 20 1.94 -6.59 -2.38
CA GLU A 20 2.43 -7.69 -1.57
C GLU A 20 2.30 -7.39 -0.08
N HIS A 21 2.63 -6.17 0.33
CA HIS A 21 2.49 -5.73 1.72
C HIS A 21 1.03 -5.72 2.15
N ALA A 22 0.11 -5.36 1.25
CA ALA A 22 -1.31 -5.41 1.53
C ALA A 22 -1.76 -6.84 1.83
N GLU A 23 -1.28 -7.82 1.06
CA GLU A 23 -1.60 -9.23 1.30
C GLU A 23 -1.01 -9.74 2.60
N GLN A 24 0.23 -9.34 2.91
CA GLN A 24 0.86 -9.67 4.19
C GLN A 24 0.07 -9.08 5.36
N ALA A 25 -0.36 -7.84 5.22
CA ALA A 25 -1.17 -7.18 6.24
C ALA A 25 -2.50 -7.90 6.47
N ARG A 26 -3.14 -8.40 5.41
CA ARG A 26 -4.36 -9.20 5.53
C ARG A 26 -4.12 -10.49 6.30
N ARG A 27 -3.02 -11.16 6.03
CA ARG A 27 -2.67 -12.40 6.74
C ARG A 27 -2.40 -12.14 8.21
N ILE A 28 -1.64 -11.09 8.51
CA ILE A 28 -1.35 -10.71 9.89
C ILE A 28 -2.65 -10.37 10.63
N ARG A 29 -3.53 -9.60 9.99
CA ARG A 29 -4.83 -9.25 10.55
C ARG A 29 -5.66 -10.50 10.87
N ASP A 30 -5.72 -11.44 9.93
CA ASP A 30 -6.52 -12.65 10.09
C ASP A 30 -5.93 -13.54 11.18
N GLU A 31 -4.61 -13.69 11.21
CA GLU A 31 -3.94 -14.46 12.25
C GLU A 31 -4.16 -13.85 13.64
N LEU A 32 -4.06 -12.51 13.72
CA LEU A 32 -4.26 -11.82 14.99
C LEU A 32 -5.71 -11.95 15.45
N ARG A 33 -6.66 -11.82 14.53
CA ARG A 33 -8.08 -11.98 14.84
C ARG A 33 -8.36 -13.39 15.35
N THR A 34 -7.82 -14.40 14.68
CA THR A 34 -7.97 -15.80 15.09
C THR A 34 -7.36 -16.03 16.48
N ALA A 35 -6.17 -15.48 16.72
CA ALA A 35 -5.51 -15.60 18.02
C ALA A 35 -6.31 -14.93 19.14
N LEU A 36 -6.87 -13.75 18.86
CA LEU A 36 -7.69 -13.04 19.84
C LEU A 36 -9.00 -13.75 20.13
N ASP A 37 -9.64 -14.32 19.11
CA ASP A 37 -10.87 -15.11 19.30
C ASP A 37 -10.58 -16.37 20.12
N ALA A 38 -9.46 -17.01 19.87
CA ALA A 38 -9.05 -18.19 20.63
C ALA A 38 -8.71 -17.85 22.08
N SER A 39 -8.26 -16.62 22.33
CA SER A 39 -7.86 -16.14 23.65
C SER A 39 -8.96 -15.33 24.34
N GLY A 40 -10.17 -15.37 23.85
CA GLY A 40 -11.26 -14.49 24.23
C GLY A 40 -11.44 -14.25 25.73
N ASP A 41 -11.24 -15.27 26.55
CA ASP A 41 -11.40 -15.18 28.00
C ASP A 41 -10.06 -15.21 28.75
N CYS A 42 -8.97 -14.88 28.09
CA CYS A 42 -7.64 -14.95 28.70
C CYS A 42 -7.46 -14.03 29.90
N TRP A 43 -8.26 -12.96 30.00
CA TRP A 43 -8.21 -12.04 31.14
C TRP A 43 -8.91 -12.59 32.38
N GLY A 44 -9.62 -13.69 32.24
CA GLY A 44 -10.39 -14.27 33.34
C GLY A 44 -11.74 -13.60 33.49
N SER A 45 -12.59 -14.27 34.27
CA SER A 45 -13.96 -13.79 34.56
C SER A 45 -14.09 -13.16 35.93
N ASP A 46 -13.00 -12.98 36.66
CA ASP A 46 -13.02 -12.32 37.96
C ASP A 46 -13.09 -10.79 37.80
N GLU A 47 -13.24 -10.09 38.91
CA GLU A 47 -13.37 -8.65 38.92
C GLU A 47 -12.14 -7.96 38.35
N ALA A 48 -10.96 -8.46 38.66
CA ALA A 48 -9.70 -7.89 38.17
C ALA A 48 -9.58 -8.08 36.66
N GLY A 49 -9.93 -9.25 36.16
CA GLY A 49 -9.95 -9.55 34.72
C GLY A 49 -10.94 -8.69 33.95
N ALA A 50 -12.14 -8.52 34.52
CA ALA A 50 -13.17 -7.67 33.91
C ALA A 50 -12.70 -6.20 33.83
N ARG A 51 -12.06 -5.71 34.88
CA ARG A 51 -11.53 -4.34 34.90
C ARG A 51 -10.40 -4.18 33.90
N PHE A 52 -9.52 -5.16 33.81
CA PHE A 52 -8.43 -5.14 32.84
C PHE A 52 -8.98 -5.10 31.42
N ALA A 53 -9.96 -5.95 31.12
CA ALA A 53 -10.61 -5.96 29.82
C ALA A 53 -11.27 -4.63 29.50
N GLU A 54 -12.00 -4.05 30.46
CA GLU A 54 -12.66 -2.74 30.27
C GLU A 54 -11.68 -1.64 29.91
N LEU A 55 -10.49 -1.66 30.52
CA LEU A 55 -9.47 -0.65 30.26
C LEU A 55 -8.73 -0.87 28.92
N HIS A 56 -8.52 -2.13 28.52
CA HIS A 56 -7.66 -2.46 27.40
C HIS A 56 -8.42 -2.79 26.10
N LEU A 57 -9.64 -3.33 26.19
CA LEU A 57 -10.41 -3.69 25.01
C LEU A 57 -10.63 -2.56 24.03
N PRO A 58 -10.96 -1.33 24.46
CA PRO A 58 -11.15 -0.23 23.50
C PRO A 58 -9.90 0.04 22.66
N GLY A 59 -8.72 -0.08 23.26
CA GLY A 59 -7.44 0.07 22.56
C GLY A 59 -7.19 -1.07 21.57
N VAL A 60 -7.49 -2.30 21.98
CA VAL A 60 -7.37 -3.48 21.13
C VAL A 60 -8.31 -3.37 19.93
N GLU A 61 -9.55 -2.98 20.18
CA GLU A 61 -10.53 -2.80 19.10
C GLU A 61 -10.12 -1.73 18.11
N ARG A 62 -9.55 -0.64 18.61
CA ARG A 62 -9.03 0.44 17.75
C ARG A 62 -7.87 -0.06 16.89
N ALA A 63 -6.96 -0.80 17.50
CA ALA A 63 -5.82 -1.38 16.78
C ALA A 63 -6.29 -2.35 15.71
N LEU A 64 -7.27 -3.19 16.02
CA LEU A 64 -7.85 -4.12 15.05
C LEU A 64 -8.51 -3.40 13.88
N ARG A 65 -9.25 -2.33 14.15
CA ARG A 65 -9.86 -1.54 13.09
C ARG A 65 -8.82 -0.90 12.19
N GLY A 66 -7.72 -0.43 12.78
CA GLY A 66 -6.59 0.07 12.00
C GLY A 66 -5.98 -1.01 11.11
N LEU A 67 -5.79 -2.19 11.66
CA LEU A 67 -5.27 -3.33 10.90
C LEU A 67 -6.23 -3.78 9.80
N GLU A 68 -7.53 -3.66 10.01
CA GLU A 68 -8.52 -4.00 9.00
C GLU A 68 -8.48 -3.04 7.81
N ARG A 69 -8.20 -1.76 8.07
CA ARG A 69 -8.11 -0.76 7.02
C ARG A 69 -6.76 -0.74 6.32
N LEU A 70 -5.70 -1.13 7.03
CA LEU A 70 -4.35 -1.05 6.50
C LEU A 70 -4.16 -1.77 5.16
N PRO A 71 -4.64 -3.01 4.97
CA PRO A 71 -4.48 -3.68 3.67
C PRO A 71 -5.09 -2.90 2.52
N ASP A 72 -6.30 -2.35 2.72
CA ASP A 72 -6.98 -1.58 1.68
C ASP A 72 -6.25 -0.27 1.39
N GLU A 73 -5.76 0.38 2.43
CA GLU A 73 -4.96 1.61 2.28
C GLU A 73 -3.67 1.34 1.53
N LEU A 74 -2.98 0.24 1.85
CA LEU A 74 -1.75 -0.14 1.14
C LEU A 74 -2.03 -0.48 -0.32
N ALA A 75 -3.11 -1.21 -0.59
CA ALA A 75 -3.50 -1.55 -1.95
C ALA A 75 -3.84 -0.29 -2.75
N GLU A 76 -4.54 0.65 -2.14
CA GLU A 76 -4.88 1.93 -2.76
C GLU A 76 -3.64 2.75 -3.07
N MET A 77 -2.69 2.80 -2.14
CA MET A 77 -1.41 3.49 -2.37
C MET A 77 -0.65 2.86 -3.52
N GLY A 78 -0.63 1.52 -3.58
CA GLY A 78 0.00 0.80 -4.68
C GLY A 78 -0.62 1.14 -6.02
N THR A 79 -1.95 1.19 -6.07
CA THR A 79 -2.69 1.57 -7.28
C THR A 79 -2.36 2.99 -7.71
N LYS A 80 -2.34 3.93 -6.76
CA LYS A 80 -2.00 5.32 -7.06
C LYS A 80 -0.57 5.47 -7.57
N LEU A 81 0.36 4.73 -6.99
CA LEU A 81 1.75 4.75 -7.46
C LEU A 81 1.86 4.19 -8.87
N SER A 82 1.15 3.10 -9.17
CA SER A 82 1.12 2.52 -10.52
C SER A 82 0.55 3.48 -11.54
N GLU A 83 -0.54 4.16 -11.18
CA GLU A 83 -1.17 5.15 -12.06
C GLU A 83 -0.25 6.34 -12.30
N THR A 84 0.44 6.78 -11.26
CA THR A 84 1.39 7.89 -11.36
C THR A 84 2.55 7.51 -12.28
N ALA A 85 3.11 6.32 -12.11
CA ALA A 85 4.20 5.84 -12.96
C ALA A 85 3.75 5.73 -14.42
N GLU A 86 2.55 5.24 -14.66
CA GLU A 86 1.99 5.13 -16.01
C GLU A 86 1.79 6.49 -16.65
N THR A 87 1.29 7.45 -15.88
CA THR A 87 1.11 8.82 -16.35
C THR A 87 2.44 9.44 -16.75
N TYR A 88 3.45 9.29 -15.93
CA TYR A 88 4.79 9.82 -16.24
C TYR A 88 5.38 9.15 -17.46
N ARG A 89 5.19 7.86 -17.60
CA ARG A 89 5.68 7.12 -18.78
C ARG A 89 5.04 7.62 -20.05
N ARG A 90 3.74 7.80 -20.05
CA ARG A 90 3.01 8.35 -21.21
C ARG A 90 3.46 9.74 -21.57
N THR A 91 3.67 10.57 -20.57
CA THR A 91 4.14 11.94 -20.75
C THR A 91 5.54 11.93 -21.36
N ASP A 92 6.41 11.06 -20.86
CA ASP A 92 7.77 10.93 -21.36
C ASP A 92 7.79 10.46 -22.82
N GLU A 93 6.98 9.45 -23.14
CA GLU A 93 6.86 8.93 -24.51
C GLU A 93 6.32 10.01 -25.48
N ALA A 94 5.31 10.74 -25.05
CA ALA A 94 4.75 11.83 -25.86
C ALA A 94 5.77 12.94 -26.09
N ALA A 95 6.56 13.26 -25.07
CA ALA A 95 7.62 14.25 -25.20
C ALA A 95 8.71 13.78 -26.15
N ALA A 96 9.09 12.51 -26.06
CA ALA A 96 10.08 11.91 -26.96
C ALA A 96 9.61 11.94 -28.41
N GLU A 97 8.35 11.60 -28.67
CA GLU A 97 7.77 11.65 -30.00
C GLU A 97 7.75 13.08 -30.55
N ARG A 98 7.44 14.04 -29.71
CA ARG A 98 7.44 15.45 -30.10
C ARG A 98 8.84 15.91 -30.47
N LEU A 99 9.83 15.54 -29.70
CA LEU A 99 11.23 15.89 -29.97
C LEU A 99 11.72 15.24 -31.27
N ASP A 100 11.37 14.01 -31.53
CA ASP A 100 11.72 13.33 -32.76
C ASP A 100 11.08 14.02 -33.96
N GLY A 101 9.83 14.44 -33.83
CA GLY A 101 9.12 15.16 -34.88
C GLY A 101 9.75 16.52 -35.18
N ILE A 102 10.20 17.23 -34.15
CA ILE A 102 10.87 18.51 -34.30
C ILE A 102 12.21 18.35 -34.98
N ASP A 103 13.00 17.37 -34.54
CA ASP A 103 14.31 17.10 -35.13
C ASP A 103 14.21 16.73 -36.61
N ALA A 104 13.24 15.93 -36.95
CA ALA A 104 13.02 15.50 -38.33
C ALA A 104 12.53 16.63 -39.23
N GLY A 105 11.69 17.51 -38.72
CA GLY A 105 11.08 18.58 -39.49
C GLY A 105 12.03 19.68 -39.93
N PRO A 106 12.64 20.41 -39.00
CA PRO A 106 13.48 21.56 -39.34
C PRO A 106 14.74 21.19 -40.10
N GLU A 107 15.30 20.08 -39.82
CA GLU A 107 16.56 19.66 -40.43
C GLU A 107 16.46 19.42 -41.92
N ARG A 108 15.30 19.20 -42.41
CA ARG A 108 15.07 18.91 -43.82
C ARG A 108 15.07 20.16 -44.68
N GLU A 109 15.06 21.29 -44.07
CA GLU A 109 15.10 22.52 -44.76
C GLU A 109 16.54 22.97 -45.00
#